data_a370804cec00cd4ecd59e68e537985ee
#
_entry.id   a370804cec00cd4ecd59e68e537985ee
#
_cell.length_a   1.000
_cell.length_b   1.000
_cell.length_c   1.000
_cell.angle_alpha   90.00
_cell.angle_beta   90.00
_cell.angle_gamma   90.00
#
_symmetry.space_group_name_H-M   'P 1'
#
loop_
_entity.id
_entity.type
_entity.pdbx_description
1 polymer ?
#
loop_
_entity_poly.entity_id
_entity_poly.type
_entity_poly.pdbx_seq_one_letter_code
_entity_poly.pdbx_strand_id
1 'polypeptide(L)'
;MIQRRRFLARGAGFGLAATLSPAAIRHAVAAMPLVVGQSAALTGPQAGFGTAMRDGVQAALHSVNRHGGVNGRPVQLLSLDDQGDKAKTAANVSLLVANPRVAALTGFTTRPCSEAGAVMAAEEGIALVGAFSGTPLLYGDKAATTFTTRASYERELEAIVQHYRLLGLSRFGFVHLEDARSTNVPLLEKILARNGGQLTITAPVDRKGSGLNAAALRTLETNPPEVLIILANNAPLTGFLREYAPRTLVMPKMVISFVDREKLLADLGHDAAGVGFSVVVPEYTREKYWVVREFVALARELGTPVTPVSLEGFITGLALAEGLKNARSESRTAIIEGMGKVGSLDLGYTNMRFSRNERTGSRFVDLSLASRNAGLV
;
A
#
# COMPACT_ATOMS: atom_id res chain seq x y z
N MET A 1 68.98 18.34 66.20
CA MET A 1 68.30 18.72 67.41
C MET A 1 66.83 18.31 67.29
N ILE A 2 66.43 17.28 68.09
CA ILE A 2 65.28 17.32 69.03
C ILE A 2 63.94 17.47 68.29
N GLN A 3 62.88 16.68 68.42
CA GLN A 3 62.46 15.55 69.28
C GLN A 3 61.19 14.96 68.72
N ARG A 4 61.11 13.70 68.77
CA ARG A 4 59.95 12.80 69.04
C ARG A 4 58.70 13.45 69.58
N ARG A 5 57.50 13.04 69.06
CA ARG A 5 56.46 12.41 69.89
C ARG A 5 55.45 11.62 69.06
N ARG A 6 55.22 10.42 69.51
CA ARG A 6 54.19 9.46 69.10
C ARG A 6 52.84 9.99 69.64
N PHE A 7 51.79 9.82 68.86
CA PHE A 7 50.45 9.58 69.40
C PHE A 7 49.73 8.52 68.59
N LEU A 8 49.42 7.43 69.27
CA LEU A 8 48.52 6.38 68.89
C LEU A 8 47.08 6.93 69.08
N ALA A 9 46.20 6.84 68.11
CA ALA A 9 44.76 6.90 68.32
C ALA A 9 44.06 5.96 67.38
N ARG A 10 43.37 5.09 68.01
CA ARG A 10 42.49 4.00 67.57
C ARG A 10 41.55 4.38 66.46
N GLY A 11 41.42 3.49 65.50
CA GLY A 11 40.41 2.83 64.81
C GLY A 11 38.98 3.35 64.80
N ALA A 12 38.38 3.37 63.69
CA ALA A 12 37.02 2.97 63.41
C ALA A 12 36.93 2.72 61.87
N GLY A 13 36.98 1.46 61.51
CA GLY A 13 36.69 1.04 60.15
C GLY A 13 35.20 1.29 59.88
N PHE A 14 34.88 2.31 59.10
CA PHE A 14 33.59 2.36 58.42
C PHE A 14 33.72 1.60 57.10
N GLY A 15 33.33 0.35 57.14
CA GLY A 15 33.01 -0.42 55.94
C GLY A 15 31.80 0.22 55.26
N LEU A 16 32.05 0.94 54.14
CA LEU A 16 31.01 1.23 53.17
C LEU A 16 30.62 -0.06 52.51
N ALA A 17 29.66 -0.78 53.09
CA ALA A 17 28.92 -1.81 52.38
C ALA A 17 28.10 -1.06 51.32
N ALA A 18 28.62 -1.03 50.11
CA ALA A 18 27.81 -0.69 48.93
C ALA A 18 26.72 -1.75 48.82
N THR A 19 25.55 -1.42 49.38
CA THR A 19 24.32 -2.18 49.11
C THR A 19 23.98 -1.97 47.63
N LEU A 20 24.49 -2.86 46.78
CA LEU A 20 24.00 -3.06 45.43
C LEU A 20 22.51 -3.38 45.58
N SER A 21 21.69 -2.38 45.31
CA SER A 21 20.24 -2.48 45.32
C SER A 21 19.87 -3.60 44.32
N PRO A 22 19.11 -4.64 44.68
CA PRO A 22 18.74 -5.71 43.77
C PRO A 22 17.73 -5.30 42.68
N ALA A 23 17.52 -3.99 42.52
CA ALA A 23 16.58 -3.41 41.56
C ALA A 23 17.13 -3.26 40.11
N ALA A 24 18.37 -3.62 39.82
CA ALA A 24 19.01 -3.32 38.54
C ALA A 24 19.23 -4.55 37.63
N ILE A 25 18.75 -5.73 37.99
CA ILE A 25 18.77 -6.89 37.08
C ILE A 25 17.31 -7.31 36.82
N ARG A 26 16.50 -6.40 36.31
CA ARG A 26 15.41 -6.82 35.45
C ARG A 26 16.08 -7.28 34.15
N HIS A 27 16.36 -8.56 34.06
CA HIS A 27 16.49 -9.20 32.76
C HIS A 27 15.20 -8.82 32.01
N ALA A 28 15.32 -7.96 31.01
CA ALA A 28 14.26 -7.74 30.08
C ALA A 28 14.06 -9.11 29.38
N VAL A 29 13.13 -9.90 29.91
CA VAL A 29 12.59 -11.02 29.17
C VAL A 29 12.08 -10.36 27.90
N ALA A 30 12.79 -10.58 26.79
CA ALA A 30 12.43 -9.97 25.52
C ALA A 30 10.97 -10.33 25.27
N ALA A 31 10.10 -9.33 25.34
CA ALA A 31 8.66 -9.57 25.19
C ALA A 31 8.44 -10.25 23.86
N MET A 32 7.69 -11.35 23.82
CA MET A 32 7.44 -12.08 22.58
C MET A 32 6.88 -11.13 21.51
N PRO A 33 7.39 -11.17 20.29
CA PRO A 33 6.96 -10.25 19.24
C PRO A 33 5.48 -10.44 18.91
N LEU A 34 4.81 -9.34 18.58
CA LEU A 34 3.54 -9.35 17.88
C LEU A 34 3.79 -9.82 16.45
N VAL A 35 2.99 -10.72 15.94
CA VAL A 35 3.12 -11.21 14.57
C VAL A 35 2.00 -10.63 13.72
N VAL A 36 2.37 -10.12 12.55
CA VAL A 36 1.43 -9.68 11.52
C VAL A 36 1.57 -10.60 10.32
N GLY A 37 0.46 -11.11 9.81
CA GLY A 37 0.43 -12.03 8.68
C GLY A 37 0.28 -11.30 7.35
N GLN A 38 0.99 -11.78 6.32
CA GLN A 38 0.83 -11.32 4.95
C GLN A 38 0.71 -12.51 4.00
N SER A 39 -0.23 -12.44 3.06
CA SER A 39 -0.23 -13.26 1.84
C SER A 39 -0.05 -12.34 0.65
N ALA A 40 1.00 -12.56 -0.13
CA ALA A 40 1.34 -11.71 -1.27
C ALA A 40 2.03 -12.51 -2.38
N ALA A 41 1.97 -12.03 -3.60
CA ALA A 41 2.71 -12.60 -4.72
C ALA A 41 4.22 -12.33 -4.57
N LEU A 42 4.95 -13.20 -3.89
CA LEU A 42 6.40 -13.06 -3.70
C LEU A 42 7.20 -13.68 -4.83
N THR A 43 6.58 -14.58 -5.61
CA THR A 43 7.11 -15.14 -6.84
C THR A 43 6.09 -15.04 -7.98
N GLY A 44 6.52 -15.34 -9.20
CA GLY A 44 5.64 -15.28 -10.39
C GLY A 44 5.50 -13.88 -11.00
N PRO A 45 4.55 -13.71 -11.95
CA PRO A 45 4.45 -12.48 -12.76
C PRO A 45 4.10 -11.21 -11.97
N GLN A 46 3.54 -11.34 -10.77
CA GLN A 46 3.14 -10.23 -9.91
C GLN A 46 4.12 -9.99 -8.74
N ALA A 47 5.27 -10.68 -8.75
CA ALA A 47 6.25 -10.63 -7.65
C ALA A 47 6.75 -9.21 -7.34
N GLY A 48 6.84 -8.34 -8.34
CA GLY A 48 7.23 -6.94 -8.14
C GLY A 48 6.34 -6.20 -7.16
N PHE A 49 5.01 -6.41 -7.23
CA PHE A 49 4.08 -5.81 -6.28
C PHE A 49 4.18 -6.44 -4.88
N GLY A 50 4.23 -7.77 -4.82
CA GLY A 50 4.28 -8.49 -3.54
C GLY A 50 5.53 -8.19 -2.74
N THR A 51 6.69 -8.24 -3.38
CA THR A 51 7.97 -7.95 -2.74
C THR A 51 8.08 -6.48 -2.32
N ALA A 52 7.70 -5.53 -3.20
CA ALA A 52 7.73 -4.12 -2.86
C ALA A 52 6.81 -3.79 -1.68
N MET A 53 5.58 -4.34 -1.67
CA MET A 53 4.63 -4.15 -0.56
C MET A 53 5.17 -4.73 0.76
N ARG A 54 5.71 -5.96 0.72
CA ARG A 54 6.36 -6.59 1.87
C ARG A 54 7.50 -5.73 2.42
N ASP A 55 8.40 -5.31 1.55
CA ASP A 55 9.61 -4.59 1.93
C ASP A 55 9.27 -3.22 2.52
N GLY A 56 8.25 -2.55 1.98
CA GLY A 56 7.72 -1.31 2.56
C GLY A 56 7.14 -1.51 3.96
N VAL A 57 6.29 -2.53 4.15
CA VAL A 57 5.74 -2.87 5.48
C VAL A 57 6.89 -3.20 6.45
N GLN A 58 7.87 -3.99 6.02
CA GLN A 58 9.04 -4.32 6.85
C GLN A 58 9.84 -3.09 7.25
N ALA A 59 10.04 -2.13 6.35
CA ALA A 59 10.71 -0.87 6.66
C ALA A 59 9.97 -0.06 7.73
N ALA A 60 8.63 0.01 7.65
CA ALA A 60 7.82 0.66 8.68
C ALA A 60 7.93 -0.06 10.03
N LEU A 61 7.81 -1.38 10.05
CA LEU A 61 7.94 -2.16 11.28
C LEU A 61 9.35 -2.08 11.87
N HIS A 62 10.38 -1.99 11.02
CA HIS A 62 11.75 -1.73 11.45
C HIS A 62 11.86 -0.38 12.17
N SER A 63 11.33 0.70 11.58
CA SER A 63 11.26 2.02 12.23
C SER A 63 10.54 1.95 13.57
N VAL A 64 9.35 1.34 13.61
CA VAL A 64 8.57 1.17 14.83
C VAL A 64 9.36 0.42 15.91
N ASN A 65 10.02 -0.67 15.55
CA ASN A 65 10.80 -1.49 16.48
C ASN A 65 12.02 -0.75 17.04
N ARG A 66 12.69 0.08 16.23
CA ARG A 66 13.79 0.95 16.68
C ARG A 66 13.36 1.97 17.73
N HIS A 67 12.08 2.36 17.72
CA HIS A 67 11.48 3.27 18.69
C HIS A 67 10.78 2.56 19.87
N GLY A 68 11.13 1.29 20.12
CA GLY A 68 10.61 0.52 21.25
C GLY A 68 9.40 -0.37 20.94
N GLY A 69 9.03 -0.49 19.67
CA GLY A 69 7.95 -1.37 19.22
C GLY A 69 6.54 -0.86 19.57
N VAL A 70 5.61 -1.77 19.58
CA VAL A 70 4.21 -1.52 19.96
C VAL A 70 4.04 -1.92 21.44
N ASN A 71 3.78 -0.92 22.30
CA ASN A 71 3.63 -1.13 23.75
C ASN A 71 4.80 -1.91 24.38
N GLY A 72 6.04 -1.61 23.95
CA GLY A 72 7.26 -2.27 24.43
C GLY A 72 7.57 -3.64 23.78
N ARG A 73 6.83 -4.02 22.76
CA ARG A 73 7.00 -5.30 22.06
C ARG A 73 7.39 -5.09 20.58
N PRO A 74 8.37 -5.83 20.06
CA PRO A 74 8.67 -5.79 18.63
C PRO A 74 7.51 -6.36 17.81
N VAL A 75 7.36 -5.86 16.59
CA VAL A 75 6.39 -6.38 15.61
C VAL A 75 7.15 -7.09 14.49
N GLN A 76 6.71 -8.29 14.11
CA GLN A 76 7.30 -9.10 13.04
C GLN A 76 6.28 -9.34 11.93
N LEU A 77 6.73 -9.27 10.68
CA LEU A 77 5.95 -9.64 9.51
C LEU A 77 6.23 -11.11 9.14
N LEU A 78 5.17 -11.91 9.07
CA LEU A 78 5.18 -13.28 8.54
C LEU A 78 4.54 -13.26 7.15
N SER A 79 5.34 -13.34 6.10
CA SER A 79 4.88 -13.30 4.72
C SER A 79 4.83 -14.70 4.11
N LEU A 80 3.72 -15.05 3.48
CA LEU A 80 3.50 -16.28 2.74
C LEU A 80 3.29 -15.96 1.26
N ASP A 81 3.93 -16.74 0.39
CA ASP A 81 3.80 -16.58 -1.06
C ASP A 81 2.50 -17.19 -1.57
N ASP A 82 1.67 -16.38 -2.23
CA ASP A 82 0.46 -16.85 -2.92
C ASP A 82 0.60 -16.87 -4.45
N GLN A 83 1.72 -16.39 -5.00
CA GLN A 83 1.99 -16.33 -6.43
C GLN A 83 0.92 -15.53 -7.22
N GLY A 84 0.12 -14.70 -6.56
CA GLY A 84 -1.04 -14.01 -7.14
C GLY A 84 -2.24 -14.94 -7.40
N ASP A 85 -2.27 -16.12 -6.79
CA ASP A 85 -3.33 -17.12 -6.91
C ASP A 85 -4.31 -17.03 -5.74
N LYS A 86 -5.60 -16.86 -6.05
CA LYS A 86 -6.68 -16.72 -5.07
C LYS A 86 -6.80 -17.93 -4.14
N ALA A 87 -6.61 -19.17 -4.66
CA ALA A 87 -6.74 -20.36 -3.85
C ALA A 87 -5.58 -20.50 -2.86
N LYS A 88 -4.36 -20.14 -3.31
CA LYS A 88 -3.19 -20.06 -2.42
C LYS A 88 -3.34 -18.97 -1.36
N THR A 89 -3.90 -17.82 -1.72
CA THR A 89 -4.23 -16.79 -0.73
C THR A 89 -5.18 -17.34 0.33
N ALA A 90 -6.23 -18.05 -0.05
CA ALA A 90 -7.16 -18.64 0.90
C ALA A 90 -6.46 -19.64 1.84
N ALA A 91 -5.61 -20.51 1.31
CA ALA A 91 -4.81 -21.44 2.11
C ALA A 91 -3.87 -20.71 3.09
N ASN A 92 -3.18 -19.67 2.61
CA ASN A 92 -2.30 -18.84 3.43
C ASN A 92 -3.05 -18.14 4.56
N VAL A 93 -4.23 -17.56 4.27
CA VAL A 93 -5.08 -16.94 5.32
C VAL A 93 -5.46 -17.95 6.37
N SER A 94 -5.89 -19.15 5.98
CA SER A 94 -6.22 -20.22 6.94
C SER A 94 -5.03 -20.57 7.85
N LEU A 95 -3.81 -20.67 7.28
CA LEU A 95 -2.58 -20.92 8.04
C LEU A 95 -2.24 -19.76 8.99
N LEU A 96 -2.36 -18.52 8.53
CA LEU A 96 -2.08 -17.32 9.32
C LEU A 96 -3.08 -17.20 10.48
N VAL A 97 -4.35 -17.42 10.23
CA VAL A 97 -5.42 -17.33 11.24
C VAL A 97 -5.33 -18.45 12.26
N ALA A 98 -4.89 -19.65 11.86
CA ALA A 98 -4.65 -20.76 12.78
C ALA A 98 -3.48 -20.50 13.75
N ASN A 99 -2.59 -19.56 13.43
CA ASN A 99 -1.50 -19.18 14.33
C ASN A 99 -1.99 -18.16 15.37
N PRO A 100 -2.07 -18.52 16.67
CA PRO A 100 -2.62 -17.63 17.70
C PRO A 100 -1.78 -16.38 17.96
N ARG A 101 -0.54 -16.31 17.45
CA ARG A 101 0.31 -15.12 17.55
C ARG A 101 0.05 -14.10 16.47
N VAL A 102 -0.69 -14.46 15.40
CA VAL A 102 -1.02 -13.54 14.32
C VAL A 102 -2.14 -12.62 14.77
N ALA A 103 -1.76 -11.38 15.01
CA ALA A 103 -2.61 -10.33 15.56
C ALA A 103 -3.48 -9.63 14.50
N ALA A 104 -2.93 -9.44 13.30
CA ALA A 104 -3.59 -8.80 12.17
C ALA A 104 -3.02 -9.32 10.85
N LEU A 105 -3.74 -9.07 9.76
CA LEU A 105 -3.28 -9.30 8.38
C LEU A 105 -2.94 -7.97 7.71
N THR A 106 -2.03 -7.98 6.74
CA THR A 106 -1.62 -6.75 6.02
C THR A 106 -1.12 -7.03 4.60
N GLY A 107 -1.16 -6.00 3.76
CA GLY A 107 -0.37 -5.92 2.54
C GLY A 107 -0.65 -6.99 1.50
N PHE A 108 -1.88 -7.48 1.39
CA PHE A 108 -2.26 -8.45 0.35
C PHE A 108 -2.20 -7.77 -1.02
N THR A 109 -1.71 -8.49 -2.02
CA THR A 109 -1.52 -7.94 -3.37
C THR A 109 -2.41 -8.64 -4.39
N THR A 110 -2.58 -8.02 -5.55
CA THR A 110 -3.54 -8.36 -6.60
C THR A 110 -5.02 -8.24 -6.20
N ARG A 111 -5.90 -7.93 -7.16
CA ARG A 111 -7.34 -7.79 -6.89
C ARG A 111 -7.97 -9.10 -6.37
N PRO A 112 -7.80 -10.25 -7.05
CA PRO A 112 -8.46 -11.48 -6.62
C PRO A 112 -8.01 -11.95 -5.23
N CYS A 113 -6.72 -11.80 -4.91
CA CYS A 113 -6.14 -12.18 -3.62
C CYS A 113 -6.61 -11.25 -2.51
N SER A 114 -6.61 -9.94 -2.75
CA SER A 114 -7.09 -8.93 -1.80
C SER A 114 -8.58 -9.11 -1.49
N GLU A 115 -9.42 -9.38 -2.51
CA GLU A 115 -10.85 -9.63 -2.32
C GLU A 115 -11.10 -10.92 -1.50
N ALA A 116 -10.43 -12.02 -1.85
CA ALA A 116 -10.56 -13.27 -1.12
C ALA A 116 -10.08 -13.14 0.33
N GLY A 117 -8.91 -12.55 0.52
CA GLY A 117 -8.34 -12.33 1.85
C GLY A 117 -9.20 -11.42 2.72
N ALA A 118 -9.82 -10.38 2.15
CA ALA A 118 -10.69 -9.47 2.89
C ALA A 118 -11.99 -10.15 3.37
N VAL A 119 -12.59 -10.98 2.51
CA VAL A 119 -13.79 -11.77 2.90
C VAL A 119 -13.44 -12.73 4.04
N MET A 120 -12.37 -13.51 3.89
CA MET A 120 -11.94 -14.45 4.93
C MET A 120 -11.53 -13.72 6.22
N ALA A 121 -10.85 -12.57 6.13
CA ALA A 121 -10.50 -11.77 7.30
C ALA A 121 -11.75 -11.32 8.07
N ALA A 122 -12.83 -10.94 7.36
CA ALA A 122 -14.10 -10.57 7.96
C ALA A 122 -14.81 -11.75 8.63
N GLU A 123 -14.83 -12.92 7.97
CA GLU A 123 -15.39 -14.16 8.50
C GLU A 123 -14.67 -14.63 9.77
N GLU A 124 -13.34 -14.49 9.79
CA GLU A 124 -12.49 -14.87 10.92
C GLU A 124 -12.37 -13.79 12.02
N GLY A 125 -12.99 -12.64 11.81
CA GLY A 125 -12.96 -11.52 12.76
C GLY A 125 -11.54 -10.99 13.02
N ILE A 126 -10.66 -10.98 12.01
CA ILE A 126 -9.29 -10.45 12.07
C ILE A 126 -9.17 -9.19 11.24
N ALA A 127 -8.41 -8.20 11.72
CA ALA A 127 -8.17 -6.98 10.95
C ALA A 127 -7.28 -7.26 9.71
N LEU A 128 -7.67 -6.76 8.54
CA LEU A 128 -6.81 -6.66 7.35
C LEU A 128 -6.51 -5.18 7.08
N VAL A 129 -5.23 -4.80 7.12
CA VAL A 129 -4.81 -3.41 6.92
C VAL A 129 -4.02 -3.27 5.63
N GLY A 130 -4.44 -2.35 4.74
CA GLY A 130 -3.68 -1.94 3.57
C GLY A 130 -3.50 -3.01 2.52
N ALA A 131 -4.59 -3.63 2.06
CA ALA A 131 -4.54 -4.45 0.85
C ALA A 131 -4.23 -3.58 -0.38
N PHE A 132 -3.30 -4.03 -1.25
CA PHE A 132 -2.88 -3.34 -2.45
C PHE A 132 -3.90 -3.53 -3.58
N SER A 133 -5.07 -2.96 -3.39
CA SER A 133 -6.15 -2.92 -4.38
C SER A 133 -7.17 -1.83 -4.03
N GLY A 134 -7.65 -1.12 -5.05
CA GLY A 134 -8.72 -0.12 -4.93
C GLY A 134 -10.11 -0.67 -5.28
N THR A 135 -10.27 -2.00 -5.35
CA THR A 135 -11.55 -2.64 -5.74
C THR A 135 -12.69 -2.27 -4.81
N PRO A 136 -13.92 -2.06 -5.31
CA PRO A 136 -15.07 -1.67 -4.48
C PRO A 136 -15.37 -2.62 -3.32
N LEU A 137 -15.06 -3.92 -3.46
CA LEU A 137 -15.30 -4.91 -2.40
C LEU A 137 -14.59 -4.54 -1.09
N LEU A 138 -13.38 -4.01 -1.14
CA LEU A 138 -12.60 -3.66 0.06
C LEU A 138 -13.20 -2.48 0.85
N TYR A 139 -14.08 -1.72 0.24
CA TYR A 139 -14.74 -0.54 0.83
C TYR A 139 -16.19 -0.84 1.25
N GLY A 140 -16.66 -2.07 1.05
CA GLY A 140 -18.02 -2.52 1.35
C GLY A 140 -18.12 -3.39 2.60
N ASP A 141 -19.35 -3.83 2.90
CA ASP A 141 -19.68 -4.59 4.11
C ASP A 141 -19.09 -6.00 4.14
N LYS A 142 -18.85 -6.60 2.96
CA LYS A 142 -18.19 -7.91 2.85
C LYS A 142 -16.75 -7.92 3.35
N ALA A 143 -16.13 -6.75 3.49
CA ALA A 143 -14.79 -6.54 4.01
C ALA A 143 -14.84 -5.75 5.33
N ALA A 144 -15.76 -6.07 6.23
CA ALA A 144 -16.08 -5.32 7.45
C ALA A 144 -14.90 -5.12 8.41
N THR A 145 -13.86 -5.94 8.33
CA THR A 145 -12.63 -5.83 9.14
C THR A 145 -11.44 -5.28 8.37
N THR A 146 -11.66 -4.83 7.13
CA THR A 146 -10.60 -4.26 6.27
C THR A 146 -10.49 -2.75 6.47
N PHE A 147 -9.25 -2.27 6.68
CA PHE A 147 -8.87 -0.88 6.79
C PHE A 147 -7.98 -0.53 5.59
N THR A 148 -8.47 0.28 4.67
CA THR A 148 -7.75 0.61 3.44
C THR A 148 -6.85 1.82 3.65
N THR A 149 -5.60 1.76 3.19
CA THR A 149 -4.61 2.84 3.31
C THR A 149 -4.43 3.63 2.02
N ARG A 150 -5.14 3.27 0.97
CA ARG A 150 -5.12 3.90 -0.35
C ARG A 150 -6.51 4.38 -0.77
N ALA A 151 -6.57 5.24 -1.77
CA ALA A 151 -7.81 5.60 -2.44
C ALA A 151 -8.39 4.42 -3.23
N SER A 152 -9.71 4.37 -3.37
CA SER A 152 -10.40 3.38 -4.21
C SER A 152 -10.24 3.68 -5.70
N TYR A 153 -10.43 2.67 -6.55
CA TYR A 153 -10.50 2.87 -8.01
C TYR A 153 -11.61 3.85 -8.38
N GLU A 154 -12.71 3.89 -7.63
CA GLU A 154 -13.77 4.90 -7.84
C GLU A 154 -13.21 6.32 -7.69
N ARG A 155 -12.42 6.59 -6.65
CA ARG A 155 -11.80 7.90 -6.43
C ARG A 155 -10.77 8.25 -7.50
N GLU A 156 -9.96 7.28 -7.93
CA GLU A 156 -8.99 7.48 -9.01
C GLU A 156 -9.69 7.82 -10.33
N LEU A 157 -10.69 7.02 -10.71
CA LEU A 157 -11.50 7.26 -11.92
C LEU A 157 -12.24 8.62 -11.84
N GLU A 158 -12.79 8.94 -10.69
CA GLU A 158 -13.46 10.22 -10.48
C GLU A 158 -12.50 11.40 -10.61
N ALA A 159 -11.29 11.32 -10.05
CA ALA A 159 -10.28 12.36 -10.18
C ALA A 159 -9.86 12.56 -11.65
N ILE A 160 -9.66 11.48 -12.40
CA ILE A 160 -9.34 11.54 -13.83
C ILE A 160 -10.50 12.19 -14.59
N VAL A 161 -11.74 11.73 -14.40
CA VAL A 161 -12.90 12.26 -15.11
C VAL A 161 -13.09 13.76 -14.80
N GLN A 162 -13.04 14.16 -13.53
CA GLN A 162 -13.17 15.56 -13.12
C GLN A 162 -12.09 16.44 -13.74
N HIS A 163 -10.82 15.99 -13.74
CA HIS A 163 -9.72 16.72 -14.34
C HIS A 163 -9.97 17.04 -15.84
N TYR A 164 -10.32 16.02 -16.62
CA TYR A 164 -10.53 16.22 -18.05
C TYR A 164 -11.86 16.91 -18.37
N ARG A 165 -12.88 16.77 -17.53
CA ARG A 165 -14.10 17.56 -17.62
C ARG A 165 -13.83 19.06 -17.41
N LEU A 166 -12.95 19.43 -16.47
CA LEU A 166 -12.51 20.84 -16.30
C LEU A 166 -11.80 21.39 -17.54
N LEU A 167 -11.14 20.53 -18.32
CA LEU A 167 -10.53 20.88 -19.60
C LEU A 167 -11.51 20.89 -20.78
N GLY A 168 -12.81 20.66 -20.53
CA GLY A 168 -13.85 20.64 -21.56
C GLY A 168 -14.04 19.33 -22.30
N LEU A 169 -13.27 18.27 -21.97
CA LEU A 169 -13.35 16.97 -22.63
C LEU A 169 -14.47 16.12 -22.01
N SER A 170 -15.29 15.50 -22.84
CA SER A 170 -16.51 14.79 -22.39
C SER A 170 -16.65 13.36 -22.88
N ARG A 171 -15.88 12.96 -23.89
CA ARG A 171 -15.97 11.66 -24.55
C ARG A 171 -14.82 10.76 -24.08
N PHE A 172 -15.16 9.75 -23.26
CA PHE A 172 -14.19 8.86 -22.65
C PHE A 172 -14.23 7.47 -23.29
N GLY A 173 -13.05 6.88 -23.52
CA GLY A 173 -12.89 5.47 -23.81
C GLY A 173 -12.37 4.72 -22.59
N PHE A 174 -12.62 3.42 -22.49
CA PHE A 174 -12.19 2.60 -21.38
C PHE A 174 -11.56 1.29 -21.83
N VAL A 175 -10.26 1.12 -21.58
CA VAL A 175 -9.55 -0.16 -21.70
C VAL A 175 -9.55 -0.83 -20.33
N HIS A 176 -10.04 -2.06 -20.26
CA HIS A 176 -10.18 -2.76 -18.99
C HIS A 176 -9.87 -4.26 -19.12
N LEU A 177 -9.53 -4.90 -17.99
CA LEU A 177 -9.43 -6.35 -17.95
C LEU A 177 -10.80 -6.98 -18.17
N GLU A 178 -10.87 -8.00 -19.05
CA GLU A 178 -12.13 -8.68 -19.38
C GLU A 178 -12.82 -9.26 -18.15
N ASP A 179 -12.08 -9.90 -17.23
CA ASP A 179 -12.60 -10.51 -16.02
C ASP A 179 -13.08 -9.50 -14.96
N ALA A 180 -12.82 -8.21 -15.17
CA ALA A 180 -13.26 -7.12 -14.32
C ALA A 180 -14.33 -6.22 -14.97
N ARG A 181 -14.80 -6.57 -16.16
CA ARG A 181 -15.77 -5.79 -16.93
C ARG A 181 -17.03 -5.48 -16.14
N SER A 182 -17.65 -6.52 -15.55
CA SER A 182 -18.91 -6.40 -14.80
C SER A 182 -18.84 -5.48 -13.58
N THR A 183 -17.63 -5.22 -13.07
CA THR A 183 -17.43 -4.32 -11.93
C THR A 183 -17.00 -2.93 -12.40
N ASN A 184 -16.05 -2.85 -13.33
CA ASN A 184 -15.36 -1.59 -13.64
C ASN A 184 -16.11 -0.74 -14.67
N VAL A 185 -16.80 -1.36 -15.64
CA VAL A 185 -17.55 -0.59 -16.64
C VAL A 185 -18.75 0.15 -16.01
N PRO A 186 -19.64 -0.50 -15.23
CA PRO A 186 -20.71 0.21 -14.56
C PRO A 186 -20.23 1.28 -13.57
N LEU A 187 -19.09 1.04 -12.91
CA LEU A 187 -18.48 2.02 -12.03
C LEU A 187 -18.10 3.30 -12.78
N LEU A 188 -17.40 3.16 -13.92
CA LEU A 188 -17.02 4.32 -14.74
C LEU A 188 -18.25 5.02 -15.34
N GLU A 189 -19.23 4.27 -15.84
CA GLU A 189 -20.48 4.83 -16.36
C GLU A 189 -21.19 5.71 -15.33
N LYS A 190 -21.30 5.23 -14.09
CA LYS A 190 -21.87 5.98 -12.96
C LYS A 190 -21.09 7.28 -12.69
N ILE A 191 -19.75 7.23 -12.72
CA ILE A 191 -18.88 8.39 -12.50
C ILE A 191 -19.08 9.41 -13.63
N LEU A 192 -19.07 8.95 -14.88
CA LEU A 192 -19.26 9.80 -16.06
C LEU A 192 -20.62 10.48 -16.03
N ALA A 193 -21.69 9.75 -15.72
CA ALA A 193 -23.04 10.31 -15.62
C ALA A 193 -23.12 11.44 -14.58
N ARG A 194 -22.48 11.27 -13.42
CA ARG A 194 -22.45 12.32 -12.37
C ARG A 194 -21.63 13.56 -12.77
N ASN A 195 -20.64 13.40 -13.64
CA ASN A 195 -19.71 14.46 -14.02
C ASN A 195 -19.97 15.01 -15.44
N GLY A 196 -21.08 14.64 -16.10
CA GLY A 196 -21.44 15.12 -17.44
C GLY A 196 -20.50 14.60 -18.55
N GLY A 197 -19.91 13.41 -18.34
CA GLY A 197 -19.11 12.71 -19.34
C GLY A 197 -19.90 11.58 -20.02
N GLN A 198 -19.36 11.04 -21.08
CA GLN A 198 -19.93 9.96 -21.88
C GLN A 198 -18.92 8.86 -22.12
N LEU A 199 -19.29 7.60 -21.88
CA LEU A 199 -18.49 6.44 -22.28
C LEU A 199 -18.79 6.12 -23.74
N THR A 200 -17.83 6.35 -24.63
CA THR A 200 -18.01 6.17 -26.08
C THR A 200 -17.58 4.79 -26.57
N ILE A 201 -16.62 4.15 -25.86
CA ILE A 201 -16.12 2.83 -26.20
C ILE A 201 -15.57 2.11 -24.97
N THR A 202 -15.75 0.79 -24.94
CA THR A 202 -15.05 -0.13 -24.03
C THR A 202 -14.20 -1.12 -24.82
N ALA A 203 -12.95 -1.33 -24.39
CA ALA A 203 -12.03 -2.24 -25.05
C ALA A 203 -11.47 -3.25 -24.01
N PRO A 204 -11.93 -4.50 -24.02
CA PRO A 204 -11.43 -5.52 -23.11
C PRO A 204 -10.03 -5.99 -23.53
N VAL A 205 -9.18 -6.26 -22.52
CA VAL A 205 -7.89 -6.92 -22.66
C VAL A 205 -7.80 -8.11 -21.72
N ASP A 206 -7.13 -9.18 -22.13
CA ASP A 206 -6.89 -10.30 -21.24
C ASP A 206 -5.63 -10.08 -20.35
N ARG A 207 -5.51 -10.86 -19.28
CA ARG A 207 -4.37 -10.74 -18.36
C ARG A 207 -3.04 -11.22 -18.95
N LYS A 208 -3.08 -12.00 -20.02
CA LYS A 208 -1.88 -12.59 -20.65
C LYS A 208 -1.25 -11.66 -21.67
N GLY A 209 -1.93 -10.57 -22.03
CA GLY A 209 -1.41 -9.60 -22.99
C GLY A 209 -1.49 -10.06 -24.43
N SER A 210 -2.48 -10.90 -24.78
CA SER A 210 -2.71 -11.38 -26.14
C SER A 210 -3.21 -10.30 -27.12
N GLY A 211 -3.09 -9.04 -26.73
CA GLY A 211 -3.44 -7.89 -27.56
C GLY A 211 -4.90 -7.45 -27.43
N LEU A 212 -5.20 -6.31 -28.04
CA LEU A 212 -6.59 -5.88 -28.20
C LEU A 212 -7.28 -6.69 -29.28
N ASN A 213 -8.54 -6.98 -29.04
CA ASN A 213 -9.42 -7.42 -30.09
C ASN A 213 -9.36 -6.42 -31.27
N ALA A 214 -9.09 -6.90 -32.47
CA ALA A 214 -8.99 -6.10 -33.70
C ALA A 214 -10.26 -5.24 -33.96
N ALA A 215 -11.43 -5.65 -33.46
CA ALA A 215 -12.65 -4.85 -33.51
C ALA A 215 -12.58 -3.63 -32.57
N ALA A 216 -12.05 -3.79 -31.36
CA ALA A 216 -11.86 -2.69 -30.42
C ALA A 216 -10.85 -1.67 -30.94
N LEU A 217 -9.74 -2.12 -31.53
CA LEU A 217 -8.77 -1.25 -32.20
C LEU A 217 -9.41 -0.43 -33.32
N ARG A 218 -10.15 -1.07 -34.23
CA ARG A 218 -10.85 -0.37 -35.32
C ARG A 218 -11.84 0.67 -34.79
N THR A 219 -12.57 0.36 -33.73
CA THR A 219 -13.50 1.32 -33.14
C THR A 219 -12.79 2.52 -32.53
N LEU A 220 -11.67 2.29 -31.84
CA LEU A 220 -10.82 3.37 -31.32
C LEU A 220 -10.24 4.24 -32.44
N GLU A 221 -9.97 3.68 -33.60
CA GLU A 221 -9.46 4.41 -34.77
C GLU A 221 -10.55 5.20 -35.50
N THR A 222 -11.74 4.61 -35.65
CA THR A 222 -12.84 5.22 -36.42
C THR A 222 -13.68 6.22 -35.63
N ASN A 223 -13.76 6.05 -34.33
CA ASN A 223 -14.47 6.94 -33.40
C ASN A 223 -13.65 7.17 -32.13
N PRO A 224 -12.49 7.86 -32.21
CA PRO A 224 -11.60 8.03 -31.09
C PRO A 224 -12.29 8.79 -29.95
N PRO A 225 -12.11 8.35 -28.69
CA PRO A 225 -12.49 9.14 -27.53
C PRO A 225 -11.58 10.38 -27.41
N GLU A 226 -11.99 11.33 -26.61
CA GLU A 226 -11.15 12.50 -26.28
C GLU A 226 -10.13 12.17 -25.18
N VAL A 227 -10.47 11.22 -24.32
CA VAL A 227 -9.61 10.69 -23.23
C VAL A 227 -9.75 9.18 -23.16
N LEU A 228 -8.64 8.47 -23.04
CA LEU A 228 -8.64 7.02 -22.82
C LEU A 228 -8.23 6.71 -21.40
N ILE A 229 -9.10 6.05 -20.63
CA ILE A 229 -8.81 5.55 -19.30
C ILE A 229 -8.44 4.07 -19.41
N ILE A 230 -7.39 3.65 -18.71
CA ILE A 230 -6.86 2.29 -18.80
C ILE A 230 -6.74 1.66 -17.41
N LEU A 231 -7.44 0.57 -17.20
CA LEU A 231 -7.39 -0.24 -15.98
C LEU A 231 -6.96 -1.66 -16.35
N ALA A 232 -5.66 -1.87 -16.48
CA ALA A 232 -5.06 -3.15 -16.89
C ALA A 232 -3.71 -3.37 -16.20
N ASN A 233 -3.22 -4.61 -16.17
CA ASN A 233 -1.89 -4.95 -15.69
C ASN A 233 -0.80 -4.56 -16.69
N ASN A 234 0.46 -4.53 -16.26
CA ASN A 234 1.58 -4.13 -17.13
C ASN A 234 1.65 -4.87 -18.48
N ALA A 235 1.59 -6.19 -18.49
CA ALA A 235 1.76 -6.95 -19.74
C ALA A 235 0.74 -6.58 -20.83
N PRO A 236 -0.59 -6.66 -20.60
CA PRO A 236 -1.58 -6.24 -21.60
C PRO A 236 -1.51 -4.74 -21.89
N LEU A 237 -1.17 -3.90 -20.89
CA LEU A 237 -1.03 -2.47 -21.05
C LEU A 237 0.15 -2.10 -21.95
N THR A 238 1.32 -2.71 -21.74
CA THR A 238 2.51 -2.49 -22.58
C THR A 238 2.23 -2.86 -24.04
N GLY A 239 1.61 -4.03 -24.29
CA GLY A 239 1.24 -4.45 -25.62
C GLY A 239 0.28 -3.48 -26.30
N PHE A 240 -0.76 -3.07 -25.58
CA PHE A 240 -1.73 -2.09 -26.06
C PHE A 240 -1.08 -0.73 -26.39
N LEU A 241 -0.27 -0.18 -25.48
CA LEU A 241 0.32 1.13 -25.69
C LEU A 241 1.33 1.13 -26.83
N ARG A 242 2.13 0.09 -27.01
CA ARG A 242 3.04 -0.04 -28.17
C ARG A 242 2.31 -0.06 -29.51
N GLU A 243 1.18 -0.73 -29.57
CA GLU A 243 0.39 -0.83 -30.79
C GLU A 243 -0.41 0.44 -31.07
N TYR A 244 -0.96 1.06 -30.02
CA TYR A 244 -1.95 2.14 -30.13
C TYR A 244 -1.37 3.54 -29.95
N ALA A 245 -0.35 3.73 -29.08
CA ALA A 245 0.20 5.04 -28.79
C ALA A 245 0.74 5.77 -30.03
N PRO A 246 1.47 5.10 -30.97
CA PRO A 246 1.96 5.76 -32.19
C PRO A 246 0.84 6.31 -33.07
N ARG A 247 -0.36 5.77 -33.00
CA ARG A 247 -1.52 6.13 -33.82
C ARG A 247 -2.34 7.29 -33.24
N THR A 248 -2.12 7.63 -31.96
CA THR A 248 -2.96 8.57 -31.22
C THR A 248 -2.14 9.46 -30.27
N LEU A 249 -1.08 10.06 -30.80
CA LEU A 249 -0.14 10.89 -30.00
C LEU A 249 -0.80 12.03 -29.22
N VAL A 250 -1.92 12.56 -29.69
CA VAL A 250 -2.56 13.74 -29.12
C VAL A 250 -3.58 13.41 -28.02
N MET A 251 -4.10 12.19 -27.99
CA MET A 251 -5.14 11.80 -27.02
C MET A 251 -4.53 11.45 -25.66
N PRO A 252 -4.98 12.06 -24.56
CA PRO A 252 -4.59 11.67 -23.21
C PRO A 252 -4.92 10.20 -22.90
N LYS A 253 -3.96 9.47 -22.37
CA LYS A 253 -4.10 8.08 -21.93
C LYS A 253 -3.81 8.01 -20.46
N MET A 254 -4.84 7.77 -19.64
CA MET A 254 -4.74 7.75 -18.18
C MET A 254 -4.77 6.33 -17.65
N VAL A 255 -3.73 5.94 -16.97
CA VAL A 255 -3.59 4.62 -16.32
C VAL A 255 -3.81 4.80 -14.81
N ILE A 256 -4.60 3.91 -14.21
CA ILE A 256 -4.77 3.95 -12.75
C ILE A 256 -3.57 3.33 -12.03
N SER A 257 -3.45 3.61 -10.73
CA SER A 257 -2.30 3.27 -9.88
C SER A 257 -1.95 1.77 -9.75
N PHE A 258 -2.75 0.87 -10.32
CA PHE A 258 -2.53 -0.58 -10.27
C PHE A 258 -1.56 -1.05 -11.37
N VAL A 259 -0.44 -0.37 -11.52
CA VAL A 259 0.63 -0.72 -12.47
C VAL A 259 2.00 -0.56 -11.81
N ASP A 260 2.96 -1.35 -12.22
CA ASP A 260 4.37 -1.09 -12.00
C ASP A 260 4.79 -0.02 -13.00
N ARG A 261 4.71 1.24 -12.55
CA ARG A 261 4.93 2.42 -13.38
C ARG A 261 6.36 2.46 -13.92
N GLU A 262 7.34 2.18 -13.08
CA GLU A 262 8.75 2.21 -13.44
C GLU A 262 9.06 1.18 -14.53
N LYS A 263 8.56 -0.03 -14.35
CA LYS A 263 8.68 -1.08 -15.38
C LYS A 263 7.96 -0.71 -16.67
N LEU A 264 6.75 -0.15 -16.57
CA LEU A 264 5.99 0.29 -17.75
C LEU A 264 6.73 1.36 -18.53
N LEU A 265 7.28 2.37 -17.84
CA LEU A 265 8.06 3.43 -18.46
C LEU A 265 9.35 2.91 -19.11
N ALA A 266 10.03 1.98 -18.45
CA ALA A 266 11.21 1.32 -19.01
C ALA A 266 10.88 0.49 -20.25
N ASP A 267 9.79 -0.30 -20.21
CA ASP A 267 9.34 -1.15 -21.31
C ASP A 267 8.88 -0.35 -22.55
N LEU A 268 8.30 0.84 -22.34
CA LEU A 268 7.76 1.69 -23.41
C LEU A 268 8.80 2.68 -23.96
N GLY A 269 9.74 3.12 -23.15
CA GLY A 269 10.69 4.17 -23.57
C GLY A 269 9.97 5.45 -24.02
N HIS A 270 10.22 5.93 -25.24
CA HIS A 270 9.56 7.14 -25.75
C HIS A 270 8.05 6.96 -26.03
N ASP A 271 7.56 5.74 -26.19
CA ASP A 271 6.12 5.47 -26.39
C ASP A 271 5.32 5.76 -25.09
N ALA A 272 6.00 5.93 -23.97
CA ALA A 272 5.40 6.35 -22.72
C ALA A 272 5.00 7.85 -22.70
N ALA A 273 5.53 8.65 -23.62
CA ALA A 273 5.25 10.09 -23.65
C ALA A 273 3.75 10.39 -23.74
N GLY A 274 3.23 11.23 -22.81
CA GLY A 274 1.81 11.57 -22.75
C GLY A 274 0.93 10.51 -22.10
N VAL A 275 1.50 9.42 -21.58
CA VAL A 275 0.79 8.49 -20.69
C VAL A 275 0.72 9.10 -19.31
N GLY A 276 -0.49 9.30 -18.81
CA GLY A 276 -0.74 9.80 -17.46
C GLY A 276 -1.03 8.67 -16.49
N PHE A 277 -0.79 8.94 -15.22
CA PHE A 277 -1.03 8.01 -14.13
C PHE A 277 -1.82 8.69 -13.02
N SER A 278 -2.82 8.02 -12.49
CA SER A 278 -3.28 8.36 -11.14
C SER A 278 -2.33 7.74 -10.12
N VAL A 279 -2.05 8.49 -9.06
CA VAL A 279 -1.17 8.05 -7.97
C VAL A 279 -1.90 8.22 -6.64
N VAL A 280 -1.75 7.26 -5.75
CA VAL A 280 -2.43 7.20 -4.44
C VAL A 280 -1.50 7.42 -3.25
N VAL A 281 -0.21 7.62 -3.56
CA VAL A 281 0.84 8.05 -2.63
C VAL A 281 1.60 9.20 -3.27
N PRO A 282 2.28 10.07 -2.50
CA PRO A 282 3.02 11.20 -3.08
C PRO A 282 4.21 10.70 -3.90
N GLU A 283 4.66 11.56 -4.82
CA GLU A 283 5.86 11.27 -5.61
C GLU A 283 7.09 11.12 -4.70
N TYR A 284 7.71 9.95 -4.74
CA TYR A 284 8.81 9.57 -3.85
C TYR A 284 10.15 10.21 -4.22
N THR A 285 10.28 10.72 -5.43
CA THR A 285 11.48 11.48 -5.87
C THR A 285 11.52 12.90 -5.28
N ARG A 286 10.38 13.37 -4.77
CA ARG A 286 10.26 14.68 -4.12
C ARG A 286 10.15 14.48 -2.60
N GLU A 287 11.28 14.55 -1.90
CA GLU A 287 11.36 14.39 -0.44
C GLU A 287 10.73 15.58 0.32
N LYS A 288 9.61 16.13 -0.21
CA LYS A 288 8.89 17.25 0.38
C LYS A 288 8.20 16.86 1.69
N TYR A 289 7.63 15.65 1.73
CA TYR A 289 6.84 15.18 2.86
C TYR A 289 7.68 14.32 3.80
N TRP A 290 7.45 14.42 5.11
CA TRP A 290 8.23 13.71 6.11
C TRP A 290 8.18 12.20 5.93
N VAL A 291 7.00 11.65 5.61
CA VAL A 291 6.82 10.20 5.40
C VAL A 291 7.66 9.69 4.24
N VAL A 292 7.83 10.48 3.19
CA VAL A 292 8.68 10.15 2.04
C VAL A 292 10.16 10.19 2.45
N ARG A 293 10.59 11.25 3.15
CA ARG A 293 11.99 11.36 3.64
C ARG A 293 12.38 10.21 4.54
N GLU A 294 11.51 9.87 5.50
CA GLU A 294 11.75 8.76 6.42
C GLU A 294 11.83 7.44 5.66
N PHE A 295 10.87 7.17 4.76
CA PHE A 295 10.89 5.96 3.95
C PHE A 295 12.15 5.86 3.09
N VAL A 296 12.52 6.92 2.36
CA VAL A 296 13.71 6.92 1.48
C VAL A 296 14.99 6.68 2.28
N ALA A 297 15.12 7.29 3.46
CA ALA A 297 16.26 7.06 4.34
C ALA A 297 16.36 5.60 4.81
N LEU A 298 15.25 5.02 5.27
CA LEU A 298 15.17 3.62 5.70
C LEU A 298 15.36 2.66 4.54
N ALA A 299 14.80 2.94 3.38
CA ALA A 299 14.96 2.12 2.19
C ALA A 299 16.43 2.01 1.76
N ARG A 300 17.19 3.11 1.84
CA ARG A 300 18.63 3.10 1.60
C ARG A 300 19.39 2.27 2.64
N GLU A 301 19.02 2.39 3.93
CA GLU A 301 19.62 1.61 5.02
C GLU A 301 19.38 0.10 4.83
N LEU A 302 18.15 -0.28 4.44
CA LEU A 302 17.70 -1.67 4.35
C LEU A 302 17.93 -2.31 2.96
N GLY A 303 18.38 -1.55 1.96
CA GLY A 303 18.50 -2.02 0.58
C GLY A 303 17.16 -2.28 -0.10
N THR A 304 16.08 -1.64 0.38
CA THR A 304 14.74 -1.76 -0.18
C THR A 304 14.61 -0.86 -1.42
N PRO A 305 14.11 -1.36 -2.56
CA PRO A 305 13.82 -0.52 -3.71
C PRO A 305 12.76 0.55 -3.38
N VAL A 306 13.06 1.80 -3.72
CA VAL A 306 12.13 2.92 -3.54
C VAL A 306 11.20 2.98 -4.74
N THR A 307 9.94 2.61 -4.54
CA THR A 307 8.87 2.60 -5.54
C THR A 307 7.57 3.13 -4.92
N PRO A 308 6.56 3.51 -5.72
CA PRO A 308 5.25 3.85 -5.17
C PRO A 308 4.65 2.73 -4.32
N VAL A 309 4.84 1.47 -4.72
CA VAL A 309 4.30 0.30 -4.02
C VAL A 309 4.99 0.08 -2.68
N SER A 310 6.32 0.21 -2.61
CA SER A 310 7.04 0.09 -1.34
C SER A 310 6.75 1.27 -0.39
N LEU A 311 6.56 2.48 -0.91
CA LEU A 311 6.07 3.61 -0.11
C LEU A 311 4.65 3.36 0.43
N GLU A 312 3.75 2.80 -0.38
CA GLU A 312 2.41 2.41 0.08
C GLU A 312 2.49 1.33 1.16
N GLY A 313 3.39 0.36 1.02
CA GLY A 313 3.69 -0.63 2.05
C GLY A 313 4.18 0.00 3.35
N PHE A 314 5.08 0.99 3.27
CA PHE A 314 5.57 1.73 4.42
C PHE A 314 4.45 2.48 5.15
N ILE A 315 3.61 3.21 4.42
CA ILE A 315 2.44 3.91 4.97
C ILE A 315 1.46 2.91 5.62
N THR A 316 1.25 1.76 4.98
CA THR A 316 0.43 0.67 5.53
C THR A 316 0.97 0.15 6.85
N GLY A 317 2.29 -0.08 6.95
CA GLY A 317 2.94 -0.53 8.18
C GLY A 317 2.84 0.48 9.32
N LEU A 318 2.94 1.79 9.01
CA LEU A 318 2.74 2.86 10.00
C LEU A 318 1.29 2.88 10.52
N ALA A 319 0.31 2.82 9.62
CA ALA A 319 -1.10 2.80 9.99
C ALA A 319 -1.46 1.58 10.85
N LEU A 320 -0.94 0.41 10.48
CA LEU A 320 -1.10 -0.82 11.24
C LEU A 320 -0.49 -0.70 12.64
N ALA A 321 0.74 -0.22 12.74
CA ALA A 321 1.42 -0.06 14.03
C ALA A 321 0.64 0.88 14.96
N GLU A 322 0.07 1.96 14.42
CA GLU A 322 -0.75 2.87 15.21
C GLU A 322 -2.03 2.21 15.72
N GLY A 323 -2.70 1.40 14.87
CA GLY A 323 -3.86 0.61 15.29
C GLY A 323 -3.52 -0.41 16.39
N LEU A 324 -2.37 -1.09 16.26
CA LEU A 324 -1.89 -2.03 17.28
C LEU A 324 -1.57 -1.32 18.61
N LYS A 325 -1.00 -0.10 18.60
CA LYS A 325 -0.74 0.70 19.81
C LYS A 325 -2.03 1.05 20.55
N ASN A 326 -3.11 1.33 19.81
CA ASN A 326 -4.40 1.70 20.36
C ASN A 326 -5.24 0.50 20.83
N ALA A 327 -4.81 -0.73 20.53
CA ALA A 327 -5.49 -1.94 20.98
C ALA A 327 -5.29 -2.18 22.49
N ARG A 328 -6.37 -2.48 23.21
CA ARG A 328 -6.32 -2.75 24.66
C ARG A 328 -5.75 -4.12 24.99
N SER A 329 -5.74 -5.05 24.04
CA SER A 329 -5.19 -6.39 24.16
C SER A 329 -4.84 -6.94 22.75
N GLU A 330 -4.27 -8.14 22.69
CA GLU A 330 -3.90 -8.81 21.44
C GLU A 330 -5.07 -9.58 20.80
N SER A 331 -6.26 -9.53 21.38
CA SER A 331 -7.41 -10.17 20.78
C SER A 331 -7.79 -9.51 19.45
N ARG A 332 -8.24 -10.28 18.48
CA ARG A 332 -8.64 -9.80 17.15
C ARG A 332 -9.64 -8.63 17.23
N THR A 333 -10.64 -8.77 18.11
CA THR A 333 -11.64 -7.72 18.35
C THR A 333 -11.01 -6.44 18.90
N ALA A 334 -10.08 -6.55 19.86
CA ALA A 334 -9.40 -5.38 20.42
C ALA A 334 -8.53 -4.67 19.37
N ILE A 335 -7.93 -5.41 18.43
CA ILE A 335 -7.13 -4.84 17.35
C ILE A 335 -8.03 -4.12 16.33
N ILE A 336 -9.16 -4.71 15.95
CA ILE A 336 -10.16 -4.04 15.08
C ILE A 336 -10.64 -2.73 15.75
N GLU A 337 -10.93 -2.76 17.06
CA GLU A 337 -11.28 -1.56 17.82
C GLU A 337 -10.13 -0.57 17.89
N GLY A 338 -8.88 -1.04 18.01
CA GLY A 338 -7.67 -0.22 18.00
C GLY A 338 -7.49 0.51 16.69
N MET A 339 -7.69 -0.18 15.56
CA MET A 339 -7.71 0.45 14.24
C MET A 339 -8.79 1.54 14.16
N GLY A 340 -9.98 1.30 14.65
CA GLY A 340 -11.07 2.29 14.72
C GLY A 340 -10.80 3.46 15.69
N LYS A 341 -9.72 3.44 16.45
CA LYS A 341 -9.29 4.51 17.37
C LYS A 341 -8.05 5.28 16.89
N VAL A 342 -7.50 4.96 15.74
CA VAL A 342 -6.33 5.67 15.18
C VAL A 342 -6.62 7.17 15.05
N GLY A 343 -7.88 7.53 14.77
CA GLY A 343 -8.24 8.93 14.60
C GLY A 343 -7.59 9.52 13.35
N SER A 344 -6.65 10.45 13.52
CA SER A 344 -5.95 11.10 12.42
C SER A 344 -4.45 10.81 12.49
N LEU A 345 -3.92 10.16 11.47
CA LEU A 345 -2.49 9.95 11.24
C LEU A 345 -2.03 10.96 10.18
N ASP A 346 -1.24 11.94 10.60
CA ASP A 346 -0.65 12.92 9.69
C ASP A 346 0.53 12.30 8.95
N LEU A 347 0.45 12.22 7.63
CA LEU A 347 1.51 11.72 6.75
C LEU A 347 2.30 12.85 6.06
N GLY A 348 2.01 14.10 6.42
CA GLY A 348 2.63 15.28 5.86
C GLY A 348 2.00 15.74 4.52
N TYR A 349 1.44 14.84 3.73
CA TYR A 349 0.74 15.15 2.47
C TYR A 349 -0.79 14.97 2.60
N THR A 350 -1.21 14.14 3.52
CA THR A 350 -2.62 13.88 3.84
C THR A 350 -2.76 13.43 5.28
N ASN A 351 -3.95 13.62 5.82
CA ASN A 351 -4.35 13.04 7.09
C ASN A 351 -5.13 11.75 6.82
N MET A 352 -4.52 10.62 7.09
CA MET A 352 -5.20 9.33 7.06
C MET A 352 -6.06 9.19 8.31
N ARG A 353 -7.34 8.81 8.13
CA ARG A 353 -8.28 8.72 9.26
C ARG A 353 -8.95 7.37 9.31
N PHE A 354 -8.97 6.79 10.52
CA PHE A 354 -9.78 5.63 10.83
C PHE A 354 -10.63 5.92 12.06
N SER A 355 -11.89 5.51 11.99
CA SER A 355 -12.81 5.56 13.11
C SER A 355 -13.68 4.30 13.13
N ARG A 356 -14.53 4.17 14.13
CA ARG A 356 -15.47 3.05 14.23
C ARG A 356 -16.32 2.86 12.97
N ASN A 357 -16.65 3.98 12.28
CA ASN A 357 -17.51 4.01 11.10
C ASN A 357 -16.76 4.37 9.81
N GLU A 358 -15.46 4.62 9.88
CA GLU A 358 -14.62 5.00 8.74
C GLU A 358 -13.42 4.06 8.65
N ARG A 359 -13.44 3.17 7.67
CA ARG A 359 -12.35 2.22 7.40
C ARG A 359 -11.51 2.60 6.18
N THR A 360 -11.86 3.70 5.51
CA THR A 360 -11.13 4.25 4.38
C THR A 360 -10.18 5.32 4.86
N GLY A 361 -8.92 4.96 5.04
CA GLY A 361 -7.92 5.85 5.64
C GLY A 361 -7.47 6.97 4.73
N SER A 362 -7.19 6.68 3.46
CA SER A 362 -6.72 7.68 2.49
C SER A 362 -7.70 7.85 1.33
N ARG A 363 -7.87 9.11 0.91
CA ARG A 363 -8.61 9.50 -0.30
C ARG A 363 -7.72 10.30 -1.25
N PHE A 364 -6.43 10.30 -0.99
CA PHE A 364 -5.46 11.03 -1.79
C PHE A 364 -5.35 10.41 -3.18
N VAL A 365 -5.54 11.24 -4.19
CA VAL A 365 -5.27 10.95 -5.60
C VAL A 365 -4.63 12.19 -6.21
N ASP A 366 -3.54 11.99 -6.89
CA ASP A 366 -2.89 12.98 -7.73
C ASP A 366 -2.73 12.43 -9.14
N LEU A 367 -2.46 13.29 -10.12
CA LEU A 367 -2.27 12.91 -11.51
C LEU A 367 -0.87 13.32 -11.96
N SER A 368 -0.16 12.42 -12.61
CA SER A 368 1.16 12.67 -13.17
C SER A 368 1.23 12.27 -14.64
N LEU A 369 2.14 12.86 -15.39
CA LEU A 369 2.35 12.61 -16.81
C LEU A 369 3.77 12.11 -17.05
N ALA A 370 3.93 11.10 -17.91
CA ALA A 370 5.24 10.72 -18.40
C ALA A 370 5.75 11.77 -19.41
N SER A 371 6.92 12.32 -19.13
CA SER A 371 7.61 13.23 -20.04
C SER A 371 8.30 12.47 -21.18
N ARG A 372 8.72 13.19 -22.24
CA ARG A 372 9.48 12.59 -23.36
C ARG A 372 10.82 11.97 -22.96
N ASN A 373 11.35 12.35 -21.81
CA ASN A 373 12.63 11.83 -21.30
C ASN A 373 12.42 10.72 -20.24
N ALA A 374 11.26 10.03 -20.26
CA ALA A 374 10.87 9.00 -19.30
C ALA A 374 10.86 9.45 -17.81
N GLY A 375 10.95 10.76 -17.56
CA GLY A 375 10.71 11.34 -16.23
C GLY A 375 9.24 11.69 -16.05
N LEU A 376 8.78 11.83 -14.79
CA LEU A 376 7.42 12.30 -14.46
C LEU A 376 7.43 13.81 -14.22
N VAL A 377 6.35 14.44 -14.66
CA VAL A 377 6.07 15.87 -14.44
C VAL A 377 4.77 16.03 -13.68
#